data_fdaffdc205feda6395506531c9b40b33
#
_entry.id   fdaffdc205feda6395506531c9b40b33
#
_cell.length_a   1.000
_cell.length_b   1.000
_cell.length_c   1.000
_cell.angle_alpha   90.00
_cell.angle_beta   90.00
_cell.angle_gamma   90.00
#
_symmetry.space_group_name_H-M   'P 1'
#
loop_
_entity.id
_entity.type
_entity.pdbx_description
1 polymer ?
#
loop_
_entity_poly.entity_id
_entity_poly.type
_entity_poly.pdbx_seq_one_letter_code
_entity_poly.pdbx_strand_id
1 'polypeptide(L)'
;MEIADYIVAEDRRLVELVLEGDDTAFEYLFNRYRDAIHRLFVQRLGGVNDADDLLQETFIKVYINIHRYSSDYTFGQWVYTIARNTFIDFVRRRQDDLSIDERFSSPPSTAPTPEESVISLQQRTQIEHYLERLTPRYRTLIVMRFFDEYSYEEIAAKLTLPLGTVKTQIHRAREQMCKLIAQGDDR
;
A
#
# COMPACT_ATOMS: atom_id res chain seq x y z
N MET A 1 -20.74 13.96 3.63
CA MET A 1 -21.30 12.92 4.52
C MET A 1 -20.95 13.31 5.95
N GLU A 2 -21.82 13.10 6.92
CA GLU A 2 -21.48 13.37 8.33
C GLU A 2 -20.59 12.25 8.88
N ILE A 3 -19.80 12.53 9.94
CA ILE A 3 -18.89 11.55 10.56
C ILE A 3 -19.62 10.24 10.94
N ALA A 4 -20.86 10.37 11.44
CA ALA A 4 -21.68 9.22 11.82
C ALA A 4 -22.00 8.29 10.64
N ASP A 5 -22.14 8.83 9.43
CA ASP A 5 -22.49 8.06 8.25
C ASP A 5 -21.33 7.14 7.81
N TYR A 6 -20.06 7.59 7.96
CA TYR A 6 -18.89 6.76 7.63
C TYR A 6 -18.75 5.57 8.58
N ILE A 7 -19.09 5.75 9.88
CA ILE A 7 -18.96 4.69 10.89
C ILE A 7 -19.88 3.52 10.57
N VAL A 8 -21.09 3.79 10.11
CA VAL A 8 -22.12 2.79 9.81
C VAL A 8 -22.16 2.34 8.36
N ALA A 9 -21.43 3.04 7.47
CA ALA A 9 -21.39 2.71 6.05
C ALA A 9 -20.80 1.31 5.83
N GLU A 10 -21.38 0.56 4.90
CA GLU A 10 -20.79 -0.70 4.43
C GLU A 10 -19.48 -0.44 3.68
N ASP A 11 -18.57 -1.40 3.73
CA ASP A 11 -17.26 -1.30 3.06
C ASP A 11 -17.38 -0.92 1.58
N ARG A 12 -18.37 -1.49 0.88
CA ARG A 12 -18.64 -1.19 -0.52
C ARG A 12 -18.90 0.29 -0.75
N ARG A 13 -19.72 0.90 0.11
CA ARG A 13 -20.01 2.35 0.00
C ARG A 13 -18.77 3.19 0.31
N LEU A 14 -17.96 2.78 1.29
CA LEU A 14 -16.70 3.46 1.58
C LEU A 14 -15.72 3.34 0.39
N VAL A 15 -15.63 2.18 -0.25
CA VAL A 15 -14.80 2.02 -1.46
C VAL A 15 -15.28 2.93 -2.59
N GLU A 16 -16.59 3.00 -2.85
CA GLU A 16 -17.16 3.90 -3.86
C GLU A 16 -16.77 5.36 -3.58
N LEU A 17 -16.87 5.80 -2.32
CA LEU A 17 -16.48 7.16 -1.92
C LEU A 17 -14.98 7.41 -2.11
N VAL A 18 -14.12 6.44 -1.77
CA VAL A 18 -12.68 6.55 -2.06
C VAL A 18 -12.42 6.71 -3.55
N LEU A 19 -13.15 5.96 -4.39
CA LEU A 19 -13.04 6.06 -5.84
C LEU A 19 -13.56 7.40 -6.40
N GLU A 20 -14.51 8.03 -5.69
CA GLU A 20 -15.01 9.38 -5.98
C GLU A 20 -14.08 10.49 -5.45
N GLY A 21 -13.01 10.13 -4.72
CA GLY A 21 -12.01 11.07 -4.20
C GLY A 21 -12.23 11.51 -2.75
N ASP A 22 -13.01 10.75 -1.98
CA ASP A 22 -13.22 11.01 -0.55
C ASP A 22 -12.18 10.25 0.30
N ASP A 23 -11.12 10.95 0.67
CA ASP A 23 -10.03 10.39 1.48
C ASP A 23 -10.46 9.99 2.89
N THR A 24 -11.46 10.68 3.45
CA THR A 24 -12.03 10.34 4.75
C THR A 24 -12.59 8.92 4.74
N ALA A 25 -13.20 8.49 3.64
CA ALA A 25 -13.71 7.14 3.50
C ALA A 25 -12.59 6.08 3.59
N PHE A 26 -11.39 6.39 3.07
CA PHE A 26 -10.25 5.48 3.20
C PHE A 26 -9.74 5.38 4.64
N GLU A 27 -9.71 6.49 5.38
CA GLU A 27 -9.35 6.49 6.80
C GLU A 27 -10.27 5.56 7.61
N TYR A 28 -11.59 5.55 7.32
CA TYR A 28 -12.52 4.63 7.97
C TYR A 28 -12.28 3.18 7.59
N LEU A 29 -11.99 2.87 6.31
CA LEU A 29 -11.60 1.53 5.89
C LEU A 29 -10.30 1.09 6.57
N PHE A 30 -9.30 1.96 6.62
CA PHE A 30 -8.02 1.70 7.30
C PHE A 30 -8.26 1.37 8.78
N ASN A 31 -8.97 2.24 9.52
CA ASN A 31 -9.23 2.08 10.94
C ASN A 31 -10.03 0.80 11.25
N ARG A 32 -10.92 0.39 10.35
CA ARG A 32 -11.74 -0.84 10.48
C ARG A 32 -10.91 -2.11 10.40
N TYR A 33 -9.87 -2.15 9.57
CA TYR A 33 -9.11 -3.36 9.28
C TYR A 33 -7.70 -3.39 9.90
N ARG A 34 -7.11 -2.25 10.25
CA ARG A 34 -5.72 -2.15 10.72
C ARG A 34 -5.41 -3.09 11.88
N ASP A 35 -6.28 -3.16 12.90
CA ASP A 35 -6.01 -3.94 14.12
C ASP A 35 -6.07 -5.45 13.85
N ALA A 36 -6.95 -5.89 12.94
CA ALA A 36 -7.03 -7.28 12.54
C ALA A 36 -5.80 -7.70 11.72
N ILE A 37 -5.38 -6.87 10.78
CA ILE A 37 -4.20 -7.13 9.94
C ILE A 37 -2.91 -7.03 10.77
N HIS A 38 -2.80 -6.03 11.65
CA HIS A 38 -1.65 -5.90 12.55
C HIS A 38 -1.49 -7.14 13.44
N ARG A 39 -2.56 -7.60 14.10
CA ARG A 39 -2.54 -8.83 14.91
C ARG A 39 -2.11 -10.06 14.10
N LEU A 40 -2.55 -10.17 12.85
CA LEU A 40 -2.13 -11.24 11.95
C LEU A 40 -0.61 -11.25 11.77
N PHE A 41 -0.01 -10.09 11.55
CA PHE A 41 1.44 -9.98 11.35
C PHE A 41 2.21 -10.24 12.65
N VAL A 42 1.79 -9.66 13.77
CA VAL A 42 2.43 -9.89 15.08
C VAL A 42 2.46 -11.38 15.43
N GLN A 43 1.36 -12.09 15.22
CA GLN A 43 1.27 -13.53 15.49
C GLN A 43 2.22 -14.37 14.62
N ARG A 44 2.48 -13.93 13.40
CA ARG A 44 3.32 -14.67 12.45
C ARG A 44 4.81 -14.31 12.51
N LEU A 45 5.13 -13.11 12.90
CA LEU A 45 6.51 -12.58 12.90
C LEU A 45 7.19 -12.68 14.27
N GLY A 46 6.42 -12.76 15.34
CA GLY A 46 6.95 -12.73 16.71
C GLY A 46 7.58 -11.38 17.11
N GLY A 47 7.39 -10.31 16.30
CA GLY A 47 7.92 -8.97 16.54
C GLY A 47 6.98 -7.87 16.07
N VAL A 48 6.90 -6.77 16.83
CA VAL A 48 5.98 -5.66 16.56
C VAL A 48 6.50 -4.75 15.43
N ASN A 49 7.79 -4.45 15.40
CA ASN A 49 8.36 -3.52 14.41
C ASN A 49 8.17 -3.98 12.96
N ASP A 50 8.43 -5.25 12.68
CA ASP A 50 8.21 -5.83 11.35
C ASP A 50 6.72 -5.86 10.99
N ALA A 51 5.83 -6.04 12.00
CA ALA A 51 4.39 -6.03 11.81
C ALA A 51 3.86 -4.65 11.45
N ASP A 52 4.38 -3.58 12.06
CA ASP A 52 4.03 -2.19 11.73
C ASP A 52 4.46 -1.85 10.29
N ASP A 53 5.66 -2.27 9.89
CA ASP A 53 6.16 -2.07 8.54
C ASP A 53 5.30 -2.77 7.47
N LEU A 54 4.91 -4.02 7.74
CA LEU A 54 4.05 -4.77 6.84
C LEU A 54 2.62 -4.22 6.79
N LEU A 55 2.12 -3.70 7.91
CA LEU A 55 0.83 -3.03 7.95
C LEU A 55 0.84 -1.81 7.03
N GLN A 56 1.83 -0.94 7.14
CA GLN A 56 1.98 0.23 6.28
C GLN A 56 2.12 -0.16 4.80
N GLU A 57 2.98 -1.14 4.49
CA GLU A 57 3.15 -1.63 3.11
C GLU A 57 1.83 -2.19 2.54
N THR A 58 1.08 -2.94 3.37
CA THR A 58 -0.21 -3.49 2.99
C THR A 58 -1.22 -2.39 2.62
N PHE A 59 -1.38 -1.38 3.47
CA PHE A 59 -2.38 -0.34 3.23
C PHE A 59 -2.00 0.64 2.12
N ILE A 60 -0.71 0.87 1.85
CA ILE A 60 -0.28 1.55 0.63
C ILE A 60 -0.68 0.75 -0.61
N LYS A 61 -0.44 -0.58 -0.62
CA LYS A 61 -0.88 -1.46 -1.71
C LYS A 61 -2.41 -1.49 -1.86
N VAL A 62 -3.15 -1.51 -0.75
CA VAL A 62 -4.63 -1.41 -0.76
C VAL A 62 -5.05 -0.11 -1.43
N TYR A 63 -4.52 1.04 -1.02
CA TYR A 63 -4.88 2.34 -1.56
C TYR A 63 -4.58 2.44 -3.06
N ILE A 64 -3.37 2.08 -3.47
CA ILE A 64 -2.94 2.13 -4.88
C ILE A 64 -3.80 1.21 -5.77
N ASN A 65 -4.25 0.06 -5.25
CA ASN A 65 -4.98 -0.93 -6.03
C ASN A 65 -6.49 -0.98 -5.75
N ILE A 66 -7.05 -0.04 -4.98
CA ILE A 66 -8.47 -0.08 -4.58
C ILE A 66 -9.42 -0.07 -5.79
N HIS A 67 -9.00 0.51 -6.92
CA HIS A 67 -9.72 0.50 -8.19
C HIS A 67 -9.89 -0.90 -8.80
N ARG A 68 -9.08 -1.89 -8.37
CA ARG A 68 -9.14 -3.30 -8.78
C ARG A 68 -10.02 -4.15 -7.86
N TYR A 69 -10.58 -3.54 -6.82
CA TYR A 69 -11.49 -4.27 -5.94
C TYR A 69 -12.77 -4.63 -6.68
N SER A 70 -13.12 -5.92 -6.68
CA SER A 70 -14.39 -6.43 -7.21
C SER A 70 -15.34 -6.77 -6.06
N SER A 71 -16.60 -6.41 -6.21
CA SER A 71 -17.66 -6.75 -5.24
C SER A 71 -18.02 -8.25 -5.19
N ASP A 72 -17.35 -9.10 -5.98
CA ASP A 72 -17.47 -10.56 -5.90
C ASP A 72 -16.97 -11.12 -4.56
N TYR A 73 -16.15 -10.34 -3.86
CA TYR A 73 -15.57 -10.65 -2.55
C TYR A 73 -15.87 -9.52 -1.57
N THR A 74 -15.87 -9.84 -0.27
CA THR A 74 -15.91 -8.78 0.75
C THR A 74 -14.60 -7.99 0.73
N PHE A 75 -14.67 -6.70 1.04
CA PHE A 75 -13.47 -5.86 1.11
C PHE A 75 -12.43 -6.43 2.10
N GLY A 76 -12.89 -6.97 3.23
CA GLY A 76 -12.04 -7.64 4.20
C GLY A 76 -11.26 -8.83 3.61
N GLN A 77 -11.90 -9.68 2.79
CA GLN A 77 -11.23 -10.80 2.10
C GLN A 77 -10.16 -10.29 1.12
N TRP A 78 -10.45 -9.23 0.40
CA TRP A 78 -9.52 -8.63 -0.55
C TRP A 78 -8.31 -8.02 0.17
N VAL A 79 -8.52 -7.21 1.21
CA VAL A 79 -7.43 -6.66 2.06
C VAL A 79 -6.58 -7.78 2.67
N TYR A 80 -7.23 -8.84 3.16
CA TYR A 80 -6.54 -9.99 3.74
C TYR A 80 -5.65 -10.71 2.72
N THR A 81 -6.10 -10.79 1.47
CA THR A 81 -5.29 -11.37 0.36
C THR A 81 -4.05 -10.52 0.10
N ILE A 82 -4.19 -9.20 0.07
CA ILE A 82 -3.05 -8.27 -0.08
C ILE A 82 -2.08 -8.41 1.10
N ALA A 83 -2.60 -8.45 2.32
CA ALA A 83 -1.80 -8.63 3.53
C ALA A 83 -1.01 -9.96 3.51
N ARG A 84 -1.67 -11.06 3.13
CA ARG A 84 -1.05 -12.37 2.98
C ARG A 84 0.09 -12.34 1.95
N ASN A 85 -0.15 -11.77 0.80
CA ASN A 85 0.87 -11.66 -0.25
C ASN A 85 2.04 -10.79 0.22
N THR A 86 1.77 -9.66 0.87
CA THR A 86 2.81 -8.80 1.46
C THR A 86 3.67 -9.55 2.49
N PHE A 87 3.05 -10.39 3.31
CA PHE A 87 3.76 -11.26 4.26
C PHE A 87 4.63 -12.32 3.56
N ILE A 88 4.10 -13.00 2.54
CA ILE A 88 4.84 -14.01 1.78
C ILE A 88 6.07 -13.36 1.11
N ASP A 89 5.91 -12.20 0.49
CA ASP A 89 7.01 -11.47 -0.13
C ASP A 89 8.06 -11.02 0.90
N PHE A 90 7.63 -10.64 2.09
CA PHE A 90 8.55 -10.30 3.19
C PHE A 90 9.37 -11.52 3.64
N VAL A 91 8.73 -12.68 3.84
CA VAL A 91 9.41 -13.90 4.26
C VAL A 91 10.40 -14.36 3.18
N ARG A 92 9.98 -14.31 1.90
CA ARG A 92 10.84 -14.67 0.78
C ARG A 92 12.09 -13.78 0.74
N ARG A 93 11.93 -12.46 0.81
CA ARG A 93 13.05 -11.50 0.86
C ARG A 93 14.00 -11.78 2.02
N ARG A 94 13.48 -12.18 3.18
CA ARG A 94 14.28 -12.49 4.36
C ARG A 94 15.03 -13.81 4.23
N GLN A 95 14.51 -14.76 3.45
CA GLN A 95 15.20 -16.01 3.10
C GLN A 95 16.27 -15.78 2.01
N ASP A 96 16.00 -14.90 1.04
CA ASP A 96 16.95 -14.53 0.00
C ASP A 96 18.14 -13.74 0.55
N ASP A 97 17.94 -12.94 1.63
CA ASP A 97 19.04 -12.33 2.41
C ASP A 97 19.96 -13.38 3.08
N LEU A 98 19.52 -14.65 3.17
CA LEU A 98 20.27 -15.77 3.75
C LEU A 98 20.80 -16.76 2.70
N SER A 99 20.36 -16.69 1.46
CA SER A 99 20.79 -17.53 0.35
C SER A 99 20.84 -16.74 -0.96
N ILE A 100 22.04 -16.50 -1.44
CA ILE A 100 22.28 -16.01 -2.82
C ILE A 100 22.00 -17.19 -3.73
N ASP A 101 20.81 -17.32 -4.22
CA ASP A 101 20.48 -17.80 -5.58
C ASP A 101 18.97 -17.94 -5.81
N GLU A 102 18.60 -17.66 -7.07
CA GLU A 102 17.32 -17.90 -7.76
C GLU A 102 16.28 -16.75 -7.82
N ARG A 103 16.26 -16.22 -9.02
CA ARG A 103 15.29 -15.29 -9.59
C ARG A 103 13.95 -15.98 -9.78
N PHE A 104 12.87 -15.37 -9.32
CA PHE A 104 11.52 -15.69 -9.79
C PHE A 104 10.71 -14.46 -10.15
N SER A 105 10.11 -14.55 -11.33
CA SER A 105 9.32 -13.55 -12.03
C SER A 105 8.01 -13.23 -11.33
N SER A 106 7.60 -11.96 -11.39
CA SER A 106 6.26 -11.47 -11.03
C SER A 106 5.20 -12.08 -11.97
N PRO A 107 3.95 -12.33 -11.48
CA PRO A 107 2.86 -12.74 -12.34
C PRO A 107 2.43 -11.62 -13.29
N PRO A 108 1.92 -11.93 -14.50
CA PRO A 108 1.60 -10.94 -15.52
C PRO A 108 0.44 -10.05 -15.14
N SER A 109 0.60 -8.75 -15.38
CA SER A 109 -0.43 -7.73 -15.31
C SER A 109 -1.44 -7.95 -16.44
N THR A 110 -2.72 -8.13 -16.11
CA THR A 110 -3.83 -8.09 -17.07
C THR A 110 -4.09 -6.64 -17.47
N ALA A 111 -4.24 -6.39 -18.78
CA ALA A 111 -4.54 -5.06 -19.29
C ALA A 111 -5.90 -4.55 -18.79
N PRO A 112 -6.02 -3.27 -18.38
CA PRO A 112 -7.25 -2.71 -17.84
C PRO A 112 -8.35 -2.54 -18.89
N THR A 113 -9.63 -2.67 -18.47
CA THR A 113 -10.79 -2.35 -19.30
C THR A 113 -10.98 -0.83 -19.48
N PRO A 114 -11.73 -0.35 -20.50
CA PRO A 114 -11.95 1.09 -20.71
C PRO A 114 -12.59 1.82 -19.52
N GLU A 115 -13.44 1.15 -18.75
CA GLU A 115 -14.08 1.69 -17.53
C GLU A 115 -13.09 1.78 -16.36
N GLU A 116 -12.22 0.79 -16.19
CA GLU A 116 -11.10 0.84 -15.26
C GLU A 116 -10.13 1.97 -15.59
N SER A 117 -10.02 2.36 -16.87
CA SER A 117 -9.15 3.45 -17.31
C SER A 117 -9.60 4.84 -16.84
N VAL A 118 -10.92 5.09 -16.75
CA VAL A 118 -11.47 6.38 -16.27
C VAL A 118 -11.34 6.50 -14.75
N ILE A 119 -11.68 5.45 -14.03
CA ILE A 119 -11.54 5.38 -12.57
C ILE A 119 -10.05 5.48 -12.18
N SER A 120 -9.17 4.82 -12.94
CA SER A 120 -7.72 4.88 -12.71
C SER A 120 -7.15 6.29 -12.94
N LEU A 121 -7.76 7.12 -13.80
CA LEU A 121 -7.29 8.49 -14.07
C LEU A 121 -7.52 9.40 -12.84
N GLN A 122 -8.70 9.35 -12.23
CA GLN A 122 -9.01 10.17 -11.04
C GLN A 122 -8.17 9.76 -9.84
N GLN A 123 -8.02 8.45 -9.59
CA GLN A 123 -7.15 7.95 -8.52
C GLN A 123 -5.67 8.23 -8.78
N ARG A 124 -5.24 8.17 -10.04
CA ARG A 124 -3.88 8.50 -10.43
C ARG A 124 -3.56 9.95 -10.08
N THR A 125 -4.48 10.87 -10.36
CA THR A 125 -4.37 12.28 -9.99
C THR A 125 -4.25 12.45 -8.47
N GLN A 126 -5.00 11.68 -7.70
CA GLN A 126 -5.02 11.75 -6.25
C GLN A 126 -3.73 11.17 -5.64
N ILE A 127 -3.26 10.02 -6.14
CA ILE A 127 -1.96 9.45 -5.74
C ILE A 127 -0.83 10.41 -6.13
N GLU A 128 -0.87 11.00 -7.33
CA GLU A 128 0.10 11.99 -7.78
C GLU A 128 0.14 13.20 -6.84
N HIS A 129 -1.03 13.67 -6.37
CA HIS A 129 -1.12 14.75 -5.39
C HIS A 129 -0.40 14.42 -4.07
N TYR A 130 -0.60 13.21 -3.51
CA TYR A 130 0.15 12.80 -2.32
C TYR A 130 1.64 12.62 -2.58
N LEU A 131 2.00 12.09 -3.74
CA LEU A 131 3.40 11.98 -4.14
C LEU A 131 4.07 13.35 -4.26
N GLU A 132 3.37 14.38 -4.73
CA GLU A 132 3.87 15.75 -4.82
C GLU A 132 4.15 16.38 -3.44
N ARG A 133 3.40 16.01 -2.42
CA ARG A 133 3.59 16.46 -1.02
C ARG A 133 4.78 15.78 -0.33
N LEU A 134 5.28 14.68 -0.88
CA LEU A 134 6.51 14.06 -0.40
C LEU A 134 7.74 14.85 -0.88
N THR A 135 8.83 14.81 -0.08
CA THR A 135 10.12 15.31 -0.57
C THR A 135 10.52 14.55 -1.84
N PRO A 136 11.25 15.18 -2.79
CA PRO A 136 11.63 14.53 -4.06
C PRO A 136 12.29 13.17 -3.86
N ARG A 137 13.11 13.04 -2.82
CA ARG A 137 13.80 11.80 -2.47
C ARG A 137 12.82 10.69 -2.05
N TYR A 138 11.85 11.01 -1.20
CA TYR A 138 10.85 10.05 -0.74
C TYR A 138 9.88 9.67 -1.85
N ARG A 139 9.49 10.64 -2.68
CA ARG A 139 8.68 10.40 -3.88
C ARG A 139 9.35 9.36 -4.78
N THR A 140 10.62 9.57 -5.13
CA THR A 140 11.38 8.62 -5.96
C THR A 140 11.37 7.21 -5.36
N LEU A 141 11.61 7.09 -4.06
CA LEU A 141 11.64 5.79 -3.38
C LEU A 141 10.28 5.09 -3.37
N ILE A 142 9.18 5.83 -3.14
CA ILE A 142 7.82 5.28 -3.19
C ILE A 142 7.49 4.83 -4.63
N VAL A 143 7.79 5.66 -5.64
CA VAL A 143 7.54 5.30 -7.04
C VAL A 143 8.31 4.04 -7.42
N MET A 144 9.61 4.01 -7.18
CA MET A 144 10.44 2.84 -7.50
C MET A 144 9.94 1.56 -6.78
N ARG A 145 9.51 1.67 -5.52
CA ARG A 145 9.11 0.50 -4.74
C ARG A 145 7.70 0.00 -5.06
N PHE A 146 6.72 0.91 -5.25
CA PHE A 146 5.30 0.55 -5.30
C PHE A 146 4.70 0.61 -6.71
N PHE A 147 5.30 1.36 -7.63
CA PHE A 147 4.84 1.49 -9.01
C PHE A 147 5.76 0.76 -10.00
N ASP A 148 7.07 0.88 -9.80
CA ASP A 148 8.06 0.21 -10.66
C ASP A 148 8.45 -1.17 -10.12
N GLU A 149 7.96 -1.55 -8.92
CA GLU A 149 8.13 -2.84 -8.26
C GLU A 149 9.59 -3.25 -7.98
N TYR A 150 10.54 -2.30 -7.96
CA TYR A 150 11.94 -2.59 -7.66
C TYR A 150 12.13 -3.13 -6.23
N SER A 151 13.02 -4.11 -6.08
CA SER A 151 13.52 -4.56 -4.77
C SER A 151 14.37 -3.47 -4.10
N TYR A 152 14.63 -3.61 -2.82
CA TYR A 152 15.49 -2.65 -2.10
C TYR A 152 16.93 -2.67 -2.64
N GLU A 153 17.40 -3.83 -3.06
CA GLU A 153 18.72 -4.07 -3.66
C GLU A 153 18.84 -3.35 -5.01
N GLU A 154 17.82 -3.48 -5.86
CA GLU A 154 17.75 -2.78 -7.16
C GLU A 154 17.68 -1.27 -6.98
N ILE A 155 16.90 -0.78 -6.00
CA ILE A 155 16.83 0.64 -5.64
C ILE A 155 18.20 1.13 -5.16
N ALA A 156 18.88 0.36 -4.29
CA ALA A 156 20.20 0.67 -3.80
C ALA A 156 21.21 0.79 -4.94
N ALA A 157 21.21 -0.17 -5.88
CA ALA A 157 22.06 -0.15 -7.04
C ALA A 157 21.77 1.05 -7.97
N LYS A 158 20.48 1.29 -8.29
CA LYS A 158 20.07 2.39 -9.17
C LYS A 158 20.37 3.78 -8.60
N LEU A 159 20.21 3.96 -7.30
CA LEU A 159 20.46 5.23 -6.62
C LEU A 159 21.89 5.36 -6.07
N THR A 160 22.72 4.32 -6.22
CA THR A 160 24.09 4.27 -5.69
C THR A 160 24.11 4.56 -4.18
N LEU A 161 23.19 3.95 -3.43
CA LEU A 161 23.05 4.12 -1.99
C LEU A 161 23.31 2.80 -1.26
N PRO A 162 23.84 2.84 -0.02
CA PRO A 162 23.89 1.64 0.81
C PRO A 162 22.50 1.06 1.07
N LEU A 163 22.35 -0.26 1.03
CA LEU A 163 21.07 -0.96 1.25
C LEU A 163 20.41 -0.55 2.57
N GLY A 164 21.16 -0.42 3.67
CA GLY A 164 20.66 0.04 4.95
C GLY A 164 20.08 1.46 4.89
N THR A 165 20.66 2.34 4.06
CA THR A 165 20.16 3.69 3.83
C THR A 165 18.82 3.64 3.06
N VAL A 166 18.72 2.79 2.04
CA VAL A 166 17.47 2.59 1.28
C VAL A 166 16.36 2.07 2.18
N LYS A 167 16.63 1.01 2.98
CA LYS A 167 15.67 0.46 3.94
C LYS A 167 15.13 1.53 4.89
N THR A 168 16.01 2.31 5.52
CA THR A 168 15.62 3.38 6.44
C THR A 168 14.81 4.49 5.77
N GLN A 169 15.19 4.87 4.55
CA GLN A 169 14.49 5.95 3.84
C GLN A 169 13.13 5.51 3.29
N ILE A 170 12.99 4.28 2.80
CA ILE A 170 11.70 3.74 2.39
C ILE A 170 10.77 3.64 3.59
N HIS A 171 11.27 3.21 4.76
CA HIS A 171 10.47 3.22 5.98
C HIS A 171 9.91 4.61 6.29
N ARG A 172 10.75 5.65 6.30
CA ARG A 172 10.31 7.03 6.54
C ARG A 172 9.38 7.56 5.46
N ALA A 173 9.63 7.21 4.19
CA ALA A 173 8.78 7.59 3.07
C ALA A 173 7.38 6.97 3.18
N ARG A 174 7.30 5.68 3.56
CA ARG A 174 6.02 4.99 3.83
C ARG A 174 5.26 5.64 4.97
N GLU A 175 5.93 5.89 6.10
CA GLU A 175 5.33 6.55 7.25
C GLU A 175 4.73 7.91 6.86
N GLN A 176 5.45 8.70 6.08
CA GLN A 176 4.97 10.00 5.61
C GLN A 176 3.81 9.85 4.61
N MET A 177 3.87 8.89 3.69
CA MET A 177 2.79 8.62 2.73
C MET A 177 1.51 8.17 3.45
N CYS A 178 1.62 7.25 4.42
CA CYS A 178 0.48 6.82 5.23
C CYS A 178 -0.15 7.97 6.01
N LYS A 179 0.66 8.88 6.58
CA LYS A 179 0.15 10.07 7.26
C LYS A 179 -0.61 11.00 6.31
N LEU A 180 -0.09 11.21 5.10
CA LEU A 180 -0.75 12.05 4.10
C LEU A 180 -2.09 11.45 3.65
N ILE A 181 -2.15 10.14 3.41
CA ILE A 181 -3.39 9.42 3.04
C ILE A 181 -4.40 9.46 4.18
N ALA A 182 -3.96 9.24 5.44
CA ALA A 182 -4.84 9.22 6.60
C ALA A 182 -5.36 10.60 7.02
N GLN A 183 -4.65 11.68 6.70
CA GLN A 183 -5.06 13.05 7.03
C GLN A 183 -5.98 13.67 5.98
N GLY A 184 -6.05 13.06 4.80
CA GLY A 184 -6.79 13.62 3.67
C GLY A 184 -6.26 14.99 3.22
N ASP A 185 -6.98 15.62 2.33
CA ASP A 185 -6.77 17.02 1.98
C ASP A 185 -7.57 17.88 2.97
N ASP A 186 -6.88 18.54 3.90
CA ASP A 186 -7.46 19.65 4.68
C ASP A 186 -7.87 20.77 3.70
N ARG A 187 -9.09 20.67 3.15
CA ARG A 187 -9.77 21.75 2.43
C ARG A 187 -10.87 22.33 3.26
#